data_0c9094674fa1faed605e26a6ddccce0d
#
_entry.id   0c9094674fa1faed605e26a6ddccce0d
#
_cell.length_a   1.000
_cell.length_b   1.000
_cell.length_c   1.000
_cell.angle_alpha   90.00
_cell.angle_beta   90.00
_cell.angle_gamma   90.00
#
_symmetry.space_group_name_H-M   'P 1'
#
loop_
_entity.id
_entity.type
_entity.pdbx_description
1 polymer ?
#
loop_
_entity_poly.entity_id
_entity_poly.type
_entity_poly.pdbx_seq_one_letter_code
_entity_poly.pdbx_strand_id
1 'polypeptide(L)'
;MMNKEFIKVMGNRQSFSRLFDPPPDTKIMNDILVASLRSPDHMGLRPYRFILISGEQRNKLGELFAEHKLDISLDKNPEISDVAKQKAFRAPLIIVGIVSFQENQRVPRWEQKIAAAGVIHN
;
A
#
# COMPACT_ATOMS: atom_id res chain seq x y z
N MET A 1 17.98 -19.66 -18.73
CA MET A 1 18.20 -20.34 -17.42
C MET A 1 17.30 -19.65 -16.42
N MET A 2 16.37 -20.38 -15.83
CA MET A 2 15.45 -19.83 -14.83
C MET A 2 16.20 -19.60 -13.52
N ASN A 3 16.14 -18.38 -12.96
CA ASN A 3 16.84 -18.06 -11.72
C ASN A 3 16.09 -18.71 -10.54
N LYS A 4 16.63 -19.82 -10.01
CA LYS A 4 16.06 -20.57 -8.89
C LYS A 4 15.95 -19.72 -7.61
N GLU A 5 16.81 -18.71 -7.44
CA GLU A 5 16.75 -17.79 -6.29
C GLU A 5 15.50 -16.92 -6.33
N PHE A 6 15.12 -16.43 -7.52
CA PHE A 6 13.91 -15.63 -7.68
C PHE A 6 12.65 -16.43 -7.28
N ILE A 7 12.55 -17.67 -7.76
CA ILE A 7 11.43 -18.54 -7.39
C ILE A 7 11.40 -18.81 -5.88
N LYS A 8 12.57 -19.02 -5.27
CA LYS A 8 12.68 -19.22 -3.83
C LYS A 8 12.23 -18.00 -3.04
N VAL A 9 12.61 -16.79 -3.47
CA VAL A 9 12.18 -15.54 -2.84
C VAL A 9 10.67 -15.39 -2.92
N MET A 10 10.07 -15.60 -4.09
CA MET A 10 8.62 -15.55 -4.27
C MET A 10 7.89 -16.60 -3.43
N GLY A 11 8.40 -17.84 -3.39
CA GLY A 11 7.77 -18.92 -2.63
C GLY A 11 7.87 -18.77 -1.11
N ASN A 12 8.88 -18.05 -0.63
CA ASN A 12 9.07 -17.79 0.80
C ASN A 12 8.45 -16.47 1.28
N ARG A 13 7.85 -15.69 0.38
CA ARG A 13 7.19 -14.45 0.78
C ARG A 13 6.04 -14.73 1.75
N GLN A 14 6.04 -14.03 2.85
CA GLN A 14 4.96 -14.06 3.84
C GLN A 14 4.64 -12.66 4.35
N SER A 15 3.44 -12.47 4.88
CA SER A 15 3.02 -11.23 5.50
C SER A 15 3.27 -11.27 7.00
N PHE A 16 3.73 -10.13 7.54
CA PHE A 16 3.95 -9.96 8.98
C PHE A 16 2.94 -8.95 9.53
N SER A 17 2.44 -9.20 10.74
CA SER A 17 1.50 -8.31 11.40
C SER A 17 2.16 -7.01 11.89
N ARG A 18 3.48 -7.02 12.07
CA ARG A 18 4.28 -5.89 12.52
C ARG A 18 5.65 -5.91 11.88
N LEU A 19 6.11 -4.73 11.48
CA LEU A 19 7.45 -4.47 10.96
C LEU A 19 8.14 -3.43 11.85
N PHE A 20 9.47 -3.47 11.88
CA PHE A 20 10.27 -2.66 12.80
C PHE A 20 11.21 -1.72 12.05
N ASP A 21 11.65 -0.67 12.73
CA ASP A 21 12.69 0.24 12.23
C ASP A 21 14.02 -0.50 11.96
N PRO A 22 14.83 -0.01 11.02
CA PRO A 22 14.57 1.15 10.16
C PRO A 22 13.67 0.83 8.96
N PRO A 23 12.94 1.83 8.41
CA PRO A 23 12.30 1.66 7.11
C PRO A 23 13.35 1.54 6.00
N PRO A 24 12.99 1.06 4.80
CA PRO A 24 13.87 1.11 3.66
C PRO A 24 14.37 2.53 3.40
N ASP A 25 15.66 2.68 3.08
CA ASP A 25 16.21 3.97 2.70
C ASP A 25 15.63 4.47 1.35
N THR A 26 15.94 5.71 1.00
CA THR A 26 15.42 6.34 -0.22
C THR A 26 15.81 5.58 -1.49
N LYS A 27 17.02 5.01 -1.53
CA LYS A 27 17.49 4.27 -2.69
C LYS A 27 16.69 2.97 -2.85
N ILE A 28 16.58 2.20 -1.78
CA ILE A 28 15.80 0.95 -1.75
C ILE A 28 14.33 1.25 -2.11
N MET A 29 13.76 2.32 -1.56
CA MET A 29 12.38 2.72 -1.89
C MET A 29 12.21 3.06 -3.36
N ASN A 30 13.16 3.77 -3.95
CA ASN A 30 13.12 4.07 -5.39
C ASN A 30 13.20 2.79 -6.22
N ASP A 31 14.07 1.85 -5.86
CA ASP A 31 14.21 0.59 -6.56
C ASP A 31 12.90 -0.24 -6.48
N ILE A 32 12.26 -0.28 -5.31
CA ILE A 32 10.95 -0.92 -5.11
C ILE A 32 9.88 -0.28 -6.00
N LEU A 33 9.78 1.05 -5.98
CA LEU A 33 8.79 1.77 -6.78
C LEU A 33 9.04 1.58 -8.29
N VAL A 34 10.28 1.63 -8.75
CA VAL A 34 10.63 1.36 -10.15
C VAL A 34 10.25 -0.07 -10.54
N ALA A 35 10.53 -1.06 -9.70
CA ALA A 35 10.13 -2.44 -9.94
C ALA A 35 8.61 -2.57 -10.02
N SER A 36 7.87 -1.97 -9.09
CA SER A 36 6.41 -2.02 -9.07
C SER A 36 5.77 -1.44 -10.35
N LEU A 37 6.36 -0.37 -10.91
CA LEU A 37 5.90 0.25 -12.15
C LEU A 37 6.08 -0.64 -13.40
N ARG A 38 6.73 -1.79 -13.30
CA ARG A 38 6.84 -2.78 -14.39
C ARG A 38 5.63 -3.70 -14.49
N SER A 39 4.67 -3.59 -13.59
CA SER A 39 3.42 -4.31 -13.66
C SER A 39 2.66 -4.00 -14.96
N PRO A 40 1.98 -4.98 -15.58
CA PRO A 40 1.19 -4.77 -16.78
C PRO A 40 0.15 -3.66 -16.60
N ASP A 41 0.13 -2.73 -17.55
CA ASP A 41 -0.78 -1.59 -17.57
C ASP A 41 -1.22 -1.32 -19.01
N HIS A 42 -2.47 -1.64 -19.32
CA HIS A 42 -3.00 -1.52 -20.68
C HIS A 42 -2.93 -0.06 -21.15
N MET A 43 -2.29 0.15 -22.29
CA MET A 43 -2.00 1.46 -22.89
C MET A 43 -1.11 2.38 -22.03
N GLY A 44 -0.53 1.90 -20.94
CA GLY A 44 0.34 2.69 -20.08
C GLY A 44 -0.36 3.89 -19.43
N LEU A 45 -1.63 3.72 -19.05
CA LEU A 45 -2.46 4.80 -18.49
C LEU A 45 -2.01 5.26 -17.11
N ARG A 46 -1.26 4.43 -16.37
CA ARG A 46 -0.80 4.70 -15.01
C ARG A 46 -1.93 5.19 -14.09
N PRO A 47 -3.01 4.40 -13.93
CA PRO A 47 -4.21 4.83 -13.20
C PRO A 47 -4.01 4.71 -11.68
N TYR A 48 -2.84 5.10 -11.19
CA TYR A 48 -2.47 4.95 -9.79
C TYR A 48 -1.51 6.05 -9.32
N ARG A 49 -1.53 6.28 -8.03
CA ARG A 49 -0.59 7.14 -7.30
C ARG A 49 -0.20 6.48 -5.99
N PHE A 50 0.97 6.85 -5.45
CA PHE A 50 1.45 6.39 -4.17
C PHE A 50 1.61 7.54 -3.20
N ILE A 51 1.28 7.30 -1.94
CA ILE A 51 1.62 8.17 -0.81
C ILE A 51 2.47 7.34 0.14
N LEU A 52 3.63 7.89 0.52
CA LEU A 52 4.52 7.32 1.52
C LEU A 52 4.28 8.04 2.84
N ILE A 53 3.94 7.30 3.88
CA ILE A 53 3.63 7.84 5.21
C ILE A 53 4.61 7.24 6.20
N SER A 54 5.44 8.08 6.81
CA SER A 54 6.46 7.68 7.79
C SER A 54 6.58 8.70 8.93
N GLY A 55 7.34 8.39 9.97
CA GLY A 55 7.60 9.29 11.08
C GLY A 55 6.32 9.80 11.73
N GLU A 56 6.25 11.09 12.02
CA GLU A 56 5.11 11.73 12.68
C GLU A 56 3.83 11.78 11.82
N GLN A 57 3.95 11.65 10.50
CA GLN A 57 2.77 11.61 9.62
C GLN A 57 1.88 10.40 9.92
N ARG A 58 2.42 9.34 10.52
CA ARG A 58 1.64 8.18 10.98
C ARG A 58 0.65 8.54 12.10
N ASN A 59 0.93 9.59 12.89
CA ASN A 59 -0.01 10.08 13.90
C ASN A 59 -1.32 10.54 13.23
N LYS A 60 -1.23 11.36 12.17
CA LYS A 60 -2.40 11.81 11.40
C LYS A 60 -3.17 10.65 10.79
N LEU A 61 -2.47 9.66 10.23
CA LEU A 61 -3.11 8.47 9.70
C LEU A 61 -3.83 7.67 10.80
N GLY A 62 -3.20 7.55 11.97
CA GLY A 62 -3.81 6.90 13.14
C GLY A 62 -5.08 7.62 13.62
N GLU A 63 -5.07 8.94 13.64
CA GLU A 63 -6.23 9.76 13.98
C GLU A 63 -7.39 9.54 13.00
N LEU A 64 -7.10 9.51 11.69
CA LEU A 64 -8.10 9.19 10.66
C LEU A 64 -8.69 7.77 10.84
N PHE A 65 -7.87 6.80 11.19
CA PHE A 65 -8.36 5.44 11.47
C PHE A 65 -9.26 5.40 12.70
N ALA A 66 -8.91 6.14 13.76
CA ALA A 66 -9.69 6.24 14.98
C ALA A 66 -11.04 6.90 14.71
N GLU A 67 -11.04 8.05 14.05
CA GLU A 67 -12.23 8.80 13.67
C GLU A 67 -13.18 7.96 12.81
N HIS A 68 -12.69 7.39 11.72
CA HIS A 68 -13.49 6.54 10.84
C HIS A 68 -14.07 5.34 11.59
N LYS A 69 -13.31 4.72 12.49
CA LYS A 69 -13.78 3.58 13.25
C LYS A 69 -14.93 3.95 14.20
N LEU A 70 -14.86 5.12 14.82
CA LEU A 70 -15.95 5.64 15.64
C LEU A 70 -17.19 5.96 14.81
N ASP A 71 -17.02 6.49 13.61
CA ASP A 71 -18.14 6.84 12.73
C ASP A 71 -18.97 5.61 12.33
N ILE A 72 -18.29 4.52 11.96
CA ILE A 72 -18.94 3.30 11.45
C ILE A 72 -19.32 2.30 12.54
N SER A 73 -18.85 2.49 13.77
CA SER A 73 -19.12 1.57 14.88
C SER A 73 -20.44 1.91 15.57
N LEU A 74 -21.22 0.89 15.88
CA LEU A 74 -22.38 1.03 16.76
C LEU A 74 -21.97 1.27 18.21
N ASP A 75 -20.83 0.72 18.59
CA ASP A 75 -20.20 0.94 19.89
C ASP A 75 -19.19 2.10 19.78
N LYS A 76 -19.41 3.15 20.55
CA LYS A 76 -18.55 4.35 20.62
C LYS A 76 -17.46 4.22 21.69
N ASN A 77 -17.12 3.01 22.12
CA ASN A 77 -16.08 2.78 23.11
C ASN A 77 -14.72 3.35 22.63
N PRO A 78 -14.08 4.23 23.42
CA PRO A 78 -12.75 4.80 23.09
C PRO A 78 -11.67 3.74 22.85
N GLU A 79 -11.71 2.59 23.50
CA GLU A 79 -10.75 1.49 23.30
C GLU A 79 -10.73 0.99 21.85
N ILE A 80 -11.89 0.96 21.18
CA ILE A 80 -12.02 0.57 19.78
C ILE A 80 -11.28 1.57 18.88
N SER A 81 -11.38 2.84 19.22
CA SER A 81 -10.69 3.95 18.55
C SER A 81 -9.17 3.83 18.71
N ASP A 82 -8.69 3.57 19.92
CA ASP A 82 -7.26 3.42 20.20
C ASP A 82 -6.66 2.22 19.47
N VAL A 83 -7.34 1.09 19.43
CA VAL A 83 -6.92 -0.08 18.65
C VAL A 83 -6.84 0.25 17.15
N ALA A 84 -7.78 1.03 16.62
CA ALA A 84 -7.75 1.47 15.23
C ALA A 84 -6.54 2.40 14.96
N LYS A 85 -6.30 3.37 15.85
CA LYS A 85 -5.15 4.28 15.79
C LYS A 85 -3.82 3.54 15.74
N GLN A 86 -3.67 2.50 16.56
CA GLN A 86 -2.44 1.71 16.64
C GLN A 86 -2.08 0.97 15.33
N LYS A 87 -3.02 0.78 14.42
CA LYS A 87 -2.75 0.15 13.12
C LYS A 87 -1.77 0.97 12.27
N ALA A 88 -1.76 2.29 12.41
CA ALA A 88 -0.82 3.17 11.72
C ALA A 88 0.65 3.00 12.17
N PHE A 89 0.87 2.30 13.30
CA PHE A 89 2.20 2.08 13.88
C PHE A 89 2.71 0.63 13.76
N ARG A 90 2.02 -0.19 12.96
CA ARG A 90 2.45 -1.57 12.70
C ARG A 90 3.67 -1.68 11.80
N ALA A 91 4.02 -0.61 11.11
CA ALA A 91 5.21 -0.52 10.27
C ALA A 91 5.83 0.89 10.38
N PRO A 92 7.15 1.02 10.20
CA PRO A 92 7.82 2.32 10.21
C PRO A 92 7.48 3.17 8.96
N LEU A 93 7.10 2.52 7.87
CA LEU A 93 6.66 3.12 6.61
C LEU A 93 5.39 2.44 6.14
N ILE A 94 4.41 3.24 5.70
CA ILE A 94 3.18 2.78 5.07
C ILE A 94 3.13 3.33 3.66
N ILE A 95 2.86 2.47 2.69
CA ILE A 95 2.65 2.85 1.29
C ILE A 95 1.15 2.74 1.00
N VAL A 96 0.54 3.86 0.64
CA VAL A 96 -0.87 3.91 0.23
C VAL A 96 -0.93 3.97 -1.28
N GLY A 97 -1.49 2.93 -1.90
CA GLY A 97 -1.80 2.91 -3.32
C GLY A 97 -3.19 3.51 -3.58
N ILE A 98 -3.27 4.49 -4.45
CA ILE A 98 -4.51 5.16 -4.81
C ILE A 98 -4.83 4.88 -6.27
N VAL A 99 -6.02 4.38 -6.57
CA VAL A 99 -6.52 4.28 -7.95
C VAL A 99 -6.91 5.68 -8.42
N SER A 100 -6.29 6.13 -9.50
CA SER A 100 -6.55 7.42 -10.14
C SER A 100 -7.03 7.18 -11.57
N PHE A 101 -8.34 7.02 -11.74
CA PHE A 101 -8.92 6.71 -13.03
C PHE A 101 -8.59 7.75 -14.09
N GLN A 102 -8.29 7.26 -15.29
CA GLN A 102 -8.11 8.05 -16.49
C GLN A 102 -9.34 7.87 -17.40
N GLU A 103 -9.83 8.95 -18.00
CA GLU A 103 -10.87 8.84 -18.99
C GLU A 103 -10.29 8.20 -20.26
N ASN A 104 -10.79 6.99 -20.60
CA ASN A 104 -10.37 6.25 -21.76
C ASN A 104 -11.48 5.29 -22.22
N GLN A 105 -11.85 5.35 -23.49
CA GLN A 105 -12.93 4.53 -24.06
C GLN A 105 -12.52 3.06 -24.25
N ARG A 106 -11.21 2.78 -24.40
CA ARG A 106 -10.70 1.44 -24.68
C ARG A 106 -10.31 0.67 -23.41
N VAL A 107 -10.04 1.38 -22.32
CA VAL A 107 -9.60 0.77 -21.05
C VAL A 107 -10.63 1.08 -19.97
N PRO A 108 -11.54 0.15 -19.69
CA PRO A 108 -12.58 0.35 -18.71
C PRO A 108 -12.03 0.46 -17.29
N ARG A 109 -12.80 1.04 -16.37
CA ARG A 109 -12.39 1.28 -14.99
C ARG A 109 -11.99 0.01 -14.21
N TRP A 110 -12.63 -1.12 -14.50
CA TRP A 110 -12.26 -2.39 -13.83
C TRP A 110 -10.86 -2.85 -14.20
N GLU A 111 -10.46 -2.68 -15.47
CA GLU A 111 -9.12 -3.01 -15.95
C GLU A 111 -8.07 -2.08 -15.33
N GLN A 112 -8.38 -0.80 -15.18
CA GLN A 112 -7.54 0.17 -14.48
C GLN A 112 -7.36 -0.18 -12.99
N LYS A 113 -8.39 -0.70 -12.32
CA LYS A 113 -8.27 -1.23 -10.96
C LYS A 113 -7.31 -2.41 -10.88
N ILE A 114 -7.38 -3.34 -11.86
CA ILE A 114 -6.47 -4.48 -11.91
C ILE A 114 -5.03 -4.01 -12.11
N ALA A 115 -4.78 -3.04 -13.00
CA ALA A 115 -3.46 -2.46 -13.20
C ALA A 115 -2.92 -1.83 -11.90
N ALA A 116 -3.73 -1.04 -11.20
CA ALA A 116 -3.37 -0.43 -9.93
C ALA A 116 -3.09 -1.48 -8.83
N ALA A 117 -3.89 -2.54 -8.74
CA ALA A 117 -3.65 -3.65 -7.84
C ALA A 117 -2.35 -4.39 -8.18
N GLY A 118 -2.10 -4.63 -9.47
CA GLY A 118 -0.88 -5.27 -9.95
C GLY A 118 0.38 -4.53 -9.54
N VAL A 119 0.38 -3.21 -9.61
CA VAL A 119 1.52 -2.36 -9.19
C VAL A 119 1.82 -2.48 -7.69
N ILE A 120 0.80 -2.70 -6.86
CA ILE A 120 0.98 -2.91 -5.41
C ILE A 120 1.51 -4.31 -5.11
N HIS A 121 1.17 -5.29 -5.93
CA HIS A 121 1.58 -6.69 -5.75
C HIS A 121 2.93 -7.03 -6.38
N ASN A 122 3.39 -6.26 -7.37
CA ASN A 122 4.64 -6.50 -8.07
C ASN A 122 5.85 -6.02 -7.27
#